data_cb9b547ba40a8cdcf1ffb7257593e61d
#
_entry.id   cb9b547ba40a8cdcf1ffb7257593e61d
#
_cell.length_a   1.000
_cell.length_b   1.000
_cell.length_c   1.000
_cell.angle_alpha   90.00
_cell.angle_beta   90.00
_cell.angle_gamma   90.00
#
_symmetry.space_group_name_H-M   'P 1'
#
loop_
_entity.id
_entity.type
_entity.pdbx_description
1 polymer ?
#
loop_
_entity_poly.entity_id
_entity_poly.type
_entity_poly.pdbx_seq_one_letter_code
_entity_poly.pdbx_strand_id
1 'polypeptide(L)'
;MVKLLTIAGLGPGDPKLVTPNVQEAILSATDIVGYIPYVARIPPRDGLVLHPSDNRVEIERAELALDLAASGKKVLIVSSGDPGVFAMAAAVFEILDKNP
;
A
#
# COMPACT_ATOMS: atom_id res chain seq x y z
N MET A 1 10.03 17.05 0.88
CA MET A 1 8.78 16.55 1.51
C MET A 1 8.80 15.04 1.56
N VAL A 2 8.51 14.47 2.71
CA VAL A 2 8.45 13.01 2.87
C VAL A 2 7.06 12.52 2.48
N LYS A 3 7.01 11.53 1.58
CA LYS A 3 5.74 10.88 1.25
C LYS A 3 5.41 9.88 2.34
N LEU A 4 4.32 10.11 3.06
CA LEU A 4 3.86 9.22 4.11
C LEU A 4 2.92 8.12 3.59
N LEU A 5 2.31 8.32 2.45
CA LEU A 5 1.42 7.34 1.83
C LEU A 5 1.68 7.23 0.34
N THR A 6 1.91 6.01 -0.12
CA THR A 6 2.11 5.69 -1.54
C THR A 6 1.22 4.50 -1.90
N ILE A 7 0.66 4.51 -3.11
CA ILE A 7 -0.12 3.38 -3.64
C ILE A 7 0.61 2.86 -4.87
N ALA A 8 0.89 1.55 -4.91
CA ALA A 8 1.65 0.96 -6.01
C ALA A 8 1.06 -0.38 -6.44
N GLY A 9 1.06 -0.61 -7.76
CA GLY A 9 0.70 -1.90 -8.34
C GLY A 9 1.92 -2.79 -8.47
N LEU A 10 1.79 -4.05 -8.08
CA LEU A 10 2.88 -5.03 -8.18
C LEU A 10 2.89 -5.77 -9.53
N GLY A 11 1.79 -5.68 -10.29
CA GLY A 11 1.67 -6.40 -11.55
C GLY A 11 1.50 -7.91 -11.36
N PRO A 12 1.48 -8.68 -12.45
CA PRO A 12 1.21 -10.11 -12.41
C PRO A 12 2.48 -10.93 -12.14
N GLY A 13 2.73 -11.29 -10.94
CA GLY A 13 3.57 -12.40 -10.57
C GLY A 13 5.10 -12.25 -10.59
N ASP A 14 5.73 -11.90 -11.70
CA ASP A 14 7.19 -11.92 -11.80
C ASP A 14 7.81 -10.68 -11.11
N PRO A 15 8.68 -10.87 -10.08
CA PRO A 15 9.32 -9.74 -9.41
C PRO A 15 10.13 -8.84 -10.33
N LYS A 16 10.61 -9.36 -11.46
CA LYS A 16 11.38 -8.60 -12.44
C LYS A 16 10.53 -7.58 -13.18
N LEU A 17 9.20 -7.73 -13.14
CA LEU A 17 8.27 -6.79 -13.77
C LEU A 17 7.89 -5.63 -12.86
N VAL A 18 8.31 -5.65 -11.60
CA VAL A 18 8.09 -4.54 -10.68
C VAL A 18 9.05 -3.41 -11.03
N THR A 19 8.52 -2.20 -11.22
CA THR A 19 9.34 -1.06 -11.63
C THR A 19 10.35 -0.66 -10.55
N PRO A 20 11.47 -0.02 -10.93
CA PRO A 20 12.43 0.48 -9.94
C PRO A 20 11.80 1.44 -8.92
N ASN A 21 10.86 2.28 -9.32
CA ASN A 21 10.18 3.21 -8.42
C ASN A 21 9.38 2.46 -7.34
N VAL A 22 8.70 1.38 -7.73
CA VAL A 22 7.95 0.55 -6.78
C VAL A 22 8.90 -0.18 -5.84
N GLN A 23 10.00 -0.71 -6.37
CA GLN A 23 11.01 -1.38 -5.54
C GLN A 23 11.58 -0.42 -4.50
N GLU A 24 11.88 0.81 -4.90
CA GLU A 24 12.37 1.83 -3.98
C GLU A 24 11.33 2.16 -2.90
N ALA A 25 10.05 2.27 -3.27
CA ALA A 25 8.97 2.51 -2.32
C ALA A 25 8.85 1.37 -1.31
N ILE A 26 9.01 0.12 -1.76
CA ILE A 26 9.02 -1.04 -0.86
C ILE A 26 10.17 -0.95 0.14
N LEU A 27 11.36 -0.60 -0.33
CA LEU A 27 12.55 -0.53 0.54
C LEU A 27 12.47 0.62 1.54
N SER A 28 11.79 1.71 1.21
CA SER A 28 11.68 2.87 2.09
C SER A 28 10.47 2.81 3.03
N ALA A 29 9.52 1.92 2.80
CA ALA A 29 8.31 1.84 3.61
C ALA A 29 8.61 1.28 5.00
N THR A 30 7.87 1.77 6.01
CA THR A 30 7.87 1.17 7.35
C THR A 30 6.70 0.21 7.53
N ASP A 31 5.61 0.45 6.80
CA ASP A 31 4.39 -0.34 6.89
C ASP A 31 3.86 -0.60 5.49
N ILE A 32 3.48 -1.83 5.21
CA ILE A 32 2.91 -2.22 3.93
C ILE A 32 1.52 -2.79 4.16
N VAL A 33 0.54 -2.21 3.48
CA VAL A 33 -0.87 -2.56 3.60
C VAL A 33 -1.34 -3.14 2.27
N GLY A 34 -2.10 -4.23 2.29
CA GLY A 34 -2.62 -4.78 1.05
C GLY A 34 -3.36 -6.09 1.22
N TYR A 35 -3.85 -6.61 0.09
CA TYR A 35 -4.47 -7.92 0.05
C TYR A 35 -3.43 -9.00 0.33
N ILE A 36 -3.83 -10.05 1.05
CA ILE A 36 -2.93 -11.10 1.55
C ILE A 36 -1.93 -11.61 0.50
N PRO A 37 -2.35 -12.03 -0.72
CA PRO A 37 -1.38 -12.56 -1.70
C PRO A 37 -0.34 -11.55 -2.17
N TYR A 38 -0.68 -10.26 -2.18
CA TYR A 38 0.27 -9.22 -2.64
C TYR A 38 1.24 -8.86 -1.54
N VAL A 39 0.77 -8.75 -0.30
CA VAL A 39 1.65 -8.51 0.84
C VAL A 39 2.63 -9.67 1.03
N ALA A 40 2.17 -10.90 0.77
CA ALA A 40 3.03 -12.10 0.85
C ALA A 40 4.19 -12.08 -0.13
N ARG A 41 4.14 -11.28 -1.20
CA ARG A 41 5.24 -11.14 -2.16
C ARG A 41 6.37 -10.24 -1.64
N ILE A 42 6.16 -9.53 -0.54
CA ILE A 42 7.13 -8.59 0.00
C ILE A 42 8.08 -9.34 0.94
N PRO A 43 9.41 -9.29 0.72
CA PRO A 43 10.35 -9.94 1.63
C PRO A 43 10.32 -9.27 3.00
N PRO A 44 10.22 -10.05 4.08
CA PRO A 44 10.28 -9.50 5.44
C PRO A 44 11.66 -8.88 5.70
N ARG A 45 11.69 -7.80 6.49
CA ARG A 45 12.93 -7.23 7.00
C ARG A 45 12.69 -6.53 8.33
N ASP A 46 13.77 -6.29 9.05
CA ASP A 46 13.67 -5.63 10.36
C ASP A 46 13.10 -4.23 10.20
N GLY A 47 12.17 -3.88 11.07
CA GLY A 47 11.52 -2.57 11.05
C GLY A 47 10.35 -2.45 10.08
N LEU A 48 10.08 -3.48 9.28
CA LEU A 48 8.95 -3.48 8.37
C LEU A 48 7.78 -4.23 8.99
N VAL A 49 6.61 -3.57 9.04
CA VAL A 49 5.38 -4.18 9.52
C VAL A 49 4.45 -4.42 8.34
N LEU A 50 3.98 -5.66 8.20
CA LEU A 50 3.06 -6.04 7.12
C LEU A 50 1.64 -6.13 7.66
N HIS A 51 0.70 -5.54 6.93
CA HIS A 51 -0.72 -5.50 7.29
C HIS A 51 -1.56 -6.16 6.19
N PRO A 52 -1.55 -7.49 6.11
CA PRO A 52 -2.37 -8.19 5.10
C PRO A 52 -3.85 -8.15 5.48
N SER A 53 -4.71 -8.06 4.47
CA SER A 53 -6.14 -8.06 4.68
C SER A 53 -6.85 -8.75 3.52
N ASP A 54 -8.11 -9.12 3.75
CA ASP A 54 -8.93 -9.77 2.74
C ASP A 54 -9.32 -8.78 1.63
N ASN A 55 -9.70 -9.33 0.47
CA ASN A 55 -9.93 -8.56 -0.75
C ASN A 55 -11.13 -7.59 -0.69
N ARG A 56 -12.06 -7.77 0.22
CA ARG A 56 -13.31 -7.02 0.24
C ARG A 56 -13.31 -5.81 1.18
N VAL A 57 -12.13 -5.34 1.57
CA VAL A 57 -12.02 -4.33 2.61
C VAL A 57 -11.22 -3.11 2.16
N GLU A 58 -11.45 -2.64 0.92
CA GLU A 58 -10.70 -1.50 0.37
C GLU A 58 -10.82 -0.25 1.26
N ILE A 59 -12.02 0.07 1.73
CA ILE A 59 -12.23 1.25 2.59
C ILE A 59 -11.51 1.08 3.92
N GLU A 60 -11.65 -0.07 4.56
CA GLU A 60 -10.96 -0.33 5.83
C GLU A 60 -9.44 -0.30 5.66
N ARG A 61 -8.94 -0.83 4.54
CA ARG A 61 -7.52 -0.82 4.21
C ARG A 61 -7.02 0.62 4.03
N ALA A 62 -7.81 1.46 3.35
CA ALA A 62 -7.47 2.86 3.16
C ALA A 62 -7.50 3.62 4.49
N GLU A 63 -8.46 3.35 5.36
CA GLU A 63 -8.52 3.95 6.69
C GLU A 63 -7.29 3.59 7.52
N LEU A 64 -6.90 2.32 7.53
CA LEU A 64 -5.70 1.88 8.24
C LEU A 64 -4.46 2.58 7.70
N ALA A 65 -4.31 2.64 6.38
CA ALA A 65 -3.15 3.29 5.77
C ALA A 65 -3.08 4.77 6.12
N LEU A 66 -4.21 5.47 6.11
CA LEU A 66 -4.25 6.88 6.49
C LEU A 66 -3.95 7.10 7.96
N ASP A 67 -4.44 6.23 8.84
CA ASP A 67 -4.15 6.30 10.27
C ASP A 67 -2.65 6.10 10.54
N LEU A 68 -2.04 5.13 9.87
CA LEU A 68 -0.61 4.87 9.99
C LEU A 68 0.20 6.07 9.49
N ALA A 69 -0.18 6.62 8.34
CA ALA A 69 0.51 7.78 7.78
C ALA A 69 0.38 9.00 8.70
N ALA A 70 -0.81 9.19 9.31
CA ALA A 70 -1.03 10.28 10.25
C ALA A 70 -0.17 10.16 11.50
N SER A 71 0.22 8.93 11.87
CA SER A 71 1.11 8.69 13.01
C SER A 71 2.60 8.81 12.66
N GLY A 72 2.92 9.21 11.42
CA GLY A 72 4.30 9.43 10.99
C GLY A 72 4.96 8.25 10.29
N LYS A 73 4.21 7.18 10.01
CA LYS A 73 4.74 6.00 9.32
C LYS A 73 4.82 6.25 7.82
N LYS A 74 5.77 5.59 7.16
CA LYS A 74 5.87 5.59 5.70
C LYS A 74 5.11 4.39 5.18
N VAL A 75 3.89 4.63 4.67
CA VAL A 75 2.95 3.56 4.32
C VAL A 75 2.94 3.33 2.83
N LEU A 76 3.01 2.07 2.43
CA LEU A 76 2.83 1.65 1.04
C LEU A 76 1.61 0.74 0.96
N ILE A 77 0.65 1.09 0.12
CA ILE A 77 -0.46 0.20 -0.21
C ILE A 77 -0.10 -0.51 -1.50
N VAL A 78 -0.05 -1.84 -1.46
CA VAL A 78 0.23 -2.65 -2.64
C VAL A 78 -1.05 -3.24 -3.21
N SER A 79 -1.14 -3.29 -4.54
CA SER A 79 -2.27 -3.85 -5.25
C SER A 79 -1.81 -4.64 -6.48
N SER A 80 -2.77 -5.25 -7.20
CA SER A 80 -2.44 -6.17 -8.29
C SER A 80 -1.98 -5.48 -9.57
N GLY A 81 -2.29 -4.21 -9.76
CA GLY A 81 -2.00 -3.50 -11.00
C GLY A 81 -2.88 -2.27 -11.11
N ASP A 82 -2.93 -1.68 -12.32
CA ASP A 82 -3.60 -0.39 -12.52
C ASP A 82 -5.05 -0.34 -12.02
N PRO A 83 -5.92 -1.31 -12.33
CA PRO A 83 -7.29 -1.26 -11.80
C PRO A 83 -7.34 -1.29 -10.27
N GLY A 84 -6.46 -2.06 -9.64
CA GLY A 84 -6.38 -2.10 -8.18
C GLY A 84 -5.86 -0.80 -7.59
N VAL A 85 -4.89 -0.16 -8.25
CA VAL A 85 -4.37 1.14 -7.82
C VAL A 85 -5.47 2.19 -7.89
N PHE A 86 -6.25 2.24 -8.96
CA PHE A 86 -7.36 3.19 -9.09
C PHE A 86 -8.42 2.95 -8.02
N ALA A 87 -8.76 1.71 -7.73
CA ALA A 87 -9.74 1.38 -6.69
C ALA A 87 -9.27 1.86 -5.31
N MET A 88 -8.01 1.64 -4.98
CA MET A 88 -7.45 2.07 -3.69
C MET A 88 -7.34 3.59 -3.62
N ALA A 89 -6.94 4.24 -4.71
CA ALA A 89 -6.88 5.70 -4.75
C ALA A 89 -8.27 6.30 -4.55
N ALA A 90 -9.30 5.74 -5.20
CA ALA A 90 -10.68 6.19 -5.02
C ALA A 90 -11.13 6.04 -3.57
N ALA A 91 -10.80 4.92 -2.92
CA ALA A 91 -11.14 4.69 -1.52
C ALA A 91 -10.47 5.70 -0.60
N VAL A 92 -9.20 6.00 -0.83
CA VAL A 92 -8.45 7.00 -0.05
C VAL A 92 -9.09 8.39 -0.21
N PHE A 93 -9.38 8.79 -1.45
CA PHE A 93 -10.00 10.09 -1.70
C PHE A 93 -11.39 10.20 -1.08
N GLU A 94 -12.17 9.13 -1.11
CA GLU A 94 -13.48 9.10 -0.47
C GLU A 94 -13.38 9.36 1.04
N ILE A 95 -12.42 8.75 1.71
CA ILE A 95 -12.21 8.94 3.14
C ILE A 95 -11.75 10.38 3.42
N LEU A 96 -10.83 10.91 2.62
CA LEU A 96 -10.34 12.27 2.79
C LEU A 96 -11.43 13.31 2.59
N ASP A 97 -12.37 13.08 1.66
CA ASP A 97 -13.52 13.97 1.46
C ASP A 97 -14.43 14.01 2.67
N LYS A 98 -14.60 12.88 3.35
CA LYS A 98 -15.47 12.79 4.53
C LYS A 98 -14.81 13.32 5.79
N ASN A 99 -13.48 13.29 5.85
CA ASN A 99 -12.68 13.68 7.03
C ASN A 99 -11.58 14.66 6.61
N PRO A 100 -11.95 15.87 6.18
CA PRO A 100 -10.95 16.86 5.73
C PRO A 100 -10.03 17.34 6.84
#